data_9fd5167b210b2d4d4aa753e1891dadaf
#
_entry.id   9fd5167b210b2d4d4aa753e1891dadaf
#
_cell.length_a   1.000
_cell.length_b   1.000
_cell.length_c   1.000
_cell.angle_alpha   90.00
_cell.angle_beta   90.00
_cell.angle_gamma   90.00
#
_symmetry.space_group_name_H-M   'P 1'
#
loop_
_entity.id
_entity.type
_entity.pdbx_description
1 polymer ?
#
loop_
_entity_poly.entity_id
_entity_poly.type
_entity_poly.pdbx_seq_one_letter_code
_entity_poly.pdbx_strand_id
1 'polypeptide(L)'
;MQQKDTYHTIAESSEGIYTEKRSKFIAIAFPVHTVEEVKGYLEECQKKYYDARHVCYAYMLGPERTNFRANDNGEPSGTAGKPILGQIHSNELTDILIVVVRYFGGIKLGTSGLIVAYKAAAAEAIANATIIEKTIDEEVTVAFEYPFMNDIMRIVKEEEPAIVKQSYDMDCLMTLRIRKSCMPLLQKRLSKVETAHIITE
;
A
#
# COMPACT_ATOMS: atom_id res chain seq x y z
N MET A 1 24.71 0.58 2.32
CA MET A 1 23.40 0.68 2.96
C MET A 1 22.55 -0.44 2.36
N GLN A 2 22.07 -1.40 3.17
CA GLN A 2 21.11 -2.39 2.66
C GLN A 2 19.83 -1.64 2.25
N GLN A 3 19.45 -1.75 1.00
CA GLN A 3 18.18 -1.22 0.53
C GLN A 3 17.08 -1.96 1.28
N LYS A 4 16.22 -1.22 1.99
CA LYS A 4 15.06 -1.77 2.69
C LYS A 4 14.14 -2.40 1.62
N ASP A 5 13.97 -3.70 1.65
CA ASP A 5 13.19 -4.47 0.69
C ASP A 5 11.90 -5.05 1.31
N THR A 6 11.48 -4.45 2.42
CA THR A 6 10.23 -4.73 3.11
C THR A 6 9.47 -3.45 3.44
N TYR A 7 8.16 -3.55 3.60
CA TYR A 7 7.27 -2.48 4.04
C TYR A 7 6.18 -3.03 4.96
N HIS A 8 5.55 -2.14 5.75
CA HIS A 8 4.46 -2.50 6.65
C HIS A 8 3.12 -2.05 6.09
N THR A 9 2.12 -2.92 6.24
CA THR A 9 0.71 -2.65 5.94
C THR A 9 -0.17 -3.36 6.95
N ILE A 10 -1.49 -3.30 6.77
CA ILE A 10 -2.45 -4.04 7.60
C ILE A 10 -2.96 -5.29 6.86
N ALA A 11 -3.21 -6.37 7.61
CA ALA A 11 -3.67 -7.63 7.04
C ALA A 11 -5.12 -7.58 6.58
N GLU A 12 -5.96 -6.90 7.34
CA GLU A 12 -7.41 -6.81 7.15
C GLU A 12 -7.93 -5.44 7.63
N SER A 13 -9.21 -5.14 7.36
CA SER A 13 -9.83 -3.90 7.82
C SER A 13 -9.96 -3.88 9.33
N SER A 14 -9.78 -2.69 9.91
CA SER A 14 -9.94 -2.44 11.34
C SER A 14 -10.74 -1.18 11.60
N GLU A 15 -11.36 -1.10 12.77
CA GLU A 15 -12.16 0.06 13.18
C GLU A 15 -11.63 0.63 14.50
N GLY A 16 -11.76 1.96 14.66
CA GLY A 16 -11.49 2.67 15.89
C GLY A 16 -12.55 3.75 16.12
N ILE A 17 -12.86 4.03 17.37
CA ILE A 17 -13.87 5.04 17.73
C ILE A 17 -13.26 6.01 18.74
N TYR A 18 -13.38 7.30 18.46
CA TYR A 18 -13.03 8.35 19.39
C TYR A 18 -14.23 9.29 19.62
N THR A 19 -14.42 9.75 20.85
CA THR A 19 -15.51 10.66 21.18
C THR A 19 -14.96 11.87 21.93
N GLU A 20 -15.40 13.06 21.52
CA GLU A 20 -15.02 14.32 22.16
C GLU A 20 -16.21 15.28 22.15
N LYS A 21 -16.57 15.82 23.31
CA LYS A 21 -17.69 16.78 23.48
C LYS A 21 -18.96 16.34 22.74
N ARG A 22 -19.38 15.09 22.92
CA ARG A 22 -20.51 14.41 22.28
C ARG A 22 -20.35 14.19 20.75
N SER A 23 -19.31 14.71 20.11
CA SER A 23 -18.98 14.33 18.71
C SER A 23 -18.40 12.93 18.70
N LYS A 24 -18.81 12.10 17.70
CA LYS A 24 -18.32 10.74 17.50
C LYS A 24 -17.53 10.68 16.20
N PHE A 25 -16.34 10.11 16.28
CA PHE A 25 -15.43 9.89 15.16
C PHE A 25 -15.26 8.38 15.01
N ILE A 26 -15.67 7.85 13.86
CA ILE A 26 -15.55 6.42 13.51
C ILE A 26 -14.46 6.34 12.45
N ALA A 27 -13.33 5.77 12.80
CA ALA A 27 -12.23 5.53 11.87
C ALA A 27 -12.29 4.09 11.38
N ILE A 28 -12.08 3.90 10.08
CA ILE A 28 -12.01 2.59 9.44
C ILE A 28 -10.74 2.58 8.59
N ALA A 29 -9.85 1.63 8.87
CA ALA A 29 -8.65 1.38 8.08
C ALA A 29 -8.90 0.20 7.14
N PHE A 30 -8.51 0.35 5.86
CA PHE A 30 -8.63 -0.67 4.82
C PHE A 30 -7.27 -0.94 4.19
N PRO A 31 -6.87 -2.20 3.96
CA PRO A 31 -5.77 -2.51 3.08
C PRO A 31 -6.17 -2.21 1.64
N VAL A 32 -5.35 -1.45 0.93
CA VAL A 32 -5.59 -1.03 -0.47
C VAL A 32 -4.28 -0.98 -1.24
N HIS A 33 -4.33 -1.28 -2.54
CA HIS A 33 -3.15 -1.27 -3.41
C HIS A 33 -3.28 -0.27 -4.57
N THR A 34 -4.50 0.13 -4.92
CA THR A 34 -4.79 1.00 -6.05
C THR A 34 -5.71 2.17 -5.67
N VAL A 35 -5.67 3.23 -6.48
CA VAL A 35 -6.60 4.37 -6.33
C VAL A 35 -8.04 3.96 -6.61
N GLU A 36 -8.24 2.95 -7.45
CA GLU A 36 -9.56 2.39 -7.77
C GLU A 36 -10.18 1.71 -6.53
N GLU A 37 -9.42 0.92 -5.80
CA GLU A 37 -9.85 0.33 -4.52
C GLU A 37 -10.18 1.41 -3.49
N VAL A 38 -9.35 2.46 -3.39
CA VAL A 38 -9.62 3.60 -2.52
C VAL A 38 -10.98 4.24 -2.84
N LYS A 39 -11.28 4.47 -4.13
CA LYS A 39 -12.59 5.03 -4.55
C LYS A 39 -13.74 4.12 -4.17
N GLY A 40 -13.59 2.80 -4.37
CA GLY A 40 -14.61 1.80 -4.00
C GLY A 40 -14.96 1.86 -2.52
N TYR A 41 -13.97 1.81 -1.64
CA TYR A 41 -14.19 1.91 -0.19
C TYR A 41 -14.76 3.26 0.25
N LEU A 42 -14.36 4.36 -0.40
CA LEU A 42 -14.95 5.67 -0.11
C LEU A 42 -16.43 5.74 -0.47
N GLU A 43 -16.83 5.16 -1.61
CA GLU A 43 -18.24 5.06 -2.00
C GLU A 43 -19.04 4.17 -1.04
N GLU A 44 -18.49 3.05 -0.60
CA GLU A 44 -19.11 2.18 0.41
C GLU A 44 -19.31 2.92 1.74
N CYS A 45 -18.28 3.62 2.22
CA CYS A 45 -18.37 4.44 3.44
C CYS A 45 -19.43 5.55 3.30
N GLN A 46 -19.49 6.23 2.16
CA GLN A 46 -20.51 7.27 1.92
C GLN A 46 -21.92 6.70 1.89
N LYS A 47 -22.12 5.50 1.34
CA LYS A 47 -23.43 4.81 1.36
C LYS A 47 -23.79 4.34 2.76
N LYS A 48 -22.85 3.73 3.49
CA LYS A 48 -23.06 3.21 4.85
C LYS A 48 -23.35 4.34 5.86
N TYR A 49 -22.69 5.47 5.71
CA TYR A 49 -22.78 6.63 6.61
C TYR A 49 -23.40 7.85 5.90
N TYR A 50 -24.47 7.62 5.15
CA TYR A 50 -25.11 8.64 4.30
C TYR A 50 -25.63 9.87 5.06
N ASP A 51 -25.89 9.72 6.37
CA ASP A 51 -26.34 10.75 7.29
C ASP A 51 -25.18 11.51 7.97
N ALA A 52 -23.94 11.07 7.75
CA ALA A 52 -22.78 11.77 8.28
C ALA A 52 -22.43 12.99 7.42
N ARG A 53 -22.10 14.09 8.08
CA ARG A 53 -21.75 15.35 7.40
C ARG A 53 -20.34 15.34 6.81
N HIS A 54 -19.41 14.63 7.43
CA HIS A 54 -18.00 14.60 7.08
C HIS A 54 -17.49 13.16 7.02
N VAL A 55 -16.93 12.80 5.87
CA VAL A 55 -16.26 11.51 5.60
C VAL A 55 -14.85 11.85 5.14
N CYS A 56 -13.97 12.18 6.10
CA CYS A 56 -12.60 12.60 5.83
C CYS A 56 -11.71 11.38 5.65
N TYR A 57 -10.63 11.49 4.87
CA TYR A 57 -9.77 10.35 4.62
C TYR A 57 -8.33 10.73 4.31
N ALA A 58 -7.43 9.77 4.47
CA ALA A 58 -6.12 9.79 3.87
C ALA A 58 -5.72 8.37 3.44
N TYR A 59 -4.93 8.28 2.40
CA TYR A 59 -4.31 7.03 1.96
C TYR A 59 -2.84 7.22 1.61
N MET A 60 -2.12 6.10 1.61
CA MET A 60 -0.76 5.96 1.14
C MET A 60 -0.61 4.65 0.42
N LEU A 61 -0.02 4.65 -0.78
CA LEU A 61 0.12 3.50 -1.66
C LEU A 61 1.57 3.29 -2.06
N GLY A 62 1.92 2.02 -2.23
CA GLY A 62 3.20 1.56 -2.71
C GLY A 62 4.32 1.62 -1.66
N PRO A 63 5.35 0.79 -1.82
CA PRO A 63 6.45 0.69 -0.86
C PRO A 63 7.29 1.96 -0.76
N GLU A 64 7.37 2.77 -1.82
CA GLU A 64 8.10 4.03 -1.86
C GLU A 64 7.35 5.17 -1.15
N ARG A 65 6.05 4.98 -0.81
CA ARG A 65 5.21 5.93 -0.06
C ARG A 65 5.13 7.33 -0.69
N THR A 66 5.24 7.39 -2.02
CA THR A 66 5.18 8.66 -2.79
C THR A 66 3.77 8.97 -3.30
N ASN A 67 2.90 7.96 -3.41
CA ASN A 67 1.52 8.10 -3.83
C ASN A 67 0.60 8.18 -2.60
N PHE A 68 0.23 9.40 -2.21
CA PHE A 68 -0.65 9.65 -1.06
C PHE A 68 -1.61 10.80 -1.32
N ARG A 69 -2.71 10.81 -0.57
CA ARG A 69 -3.67 11.90 -0.58
C ARG A 69 -4.34 12.03 0.78
N ALA A 70 -4.71 13.28 1.13
CA ALA A 70 -5.50 13.62 2.30
C ALA A 70 -6.67 14.50 1.90
N ASN A 71 -7.85 14.32 2.54
CA ASN A 71 -9.05 15.08 2.23
C ASN A 71 -9.84 15.40 3.50
N ASP A 72 -10.17 16.66 3.68
CA ASP A 72 -10.91 17.18 4.85
C ASP A 72 -12.44 17.10 4.70
N ASN A 73 -12.98 16.81 3.52
CA ASN A 73 -14.41 16.64 3.24
C ASN A 73 -15.33 17.65 3.97
N GLY A 74 -15.07 18.95 3.75
CA GLY A 74 -15.85 20.05 4.32
C GLY A 74 -15.51 20.42 5.76
N GLU A 75 -14.58 19.76 6.44
CA GLU A 75 -13.95 20.27 7.64
C GLU A 75 -12.99 21.44 7.30
N PRO A 76 -12.62 22.29 8.24
CA PRO A 76 -11.62 23.32 8.02
C PRO A 76 -10.31 22.73 7.49
N SER A 77 -9.67 23.41 6.54
CA SER A 77 -8.48 22.92 5.85
C SER A 77 -7.38 22.46 6.83
N GLY A 78 -6.90 21.23 6.61
CA GLY A 78 -5.81 20.63 7.39
C GLY A 78 -6.19 20.11 8.77
N THR A 79 -7.49 20.11 9.13
CA THR A 79 -7.93 19.68 10.47
C THR A 79 -8.32 18.20 10.55
N ALA A 80 -8.49 17.52 9.42
CA ALA A 80 -8.89 16.13 9.35
C ALA A 80 -7.92 15.27 8.52
N GLY A 81 -7.84 15.50 7.23
CA GLY A 81 -7.04 14.68 6.32
C GLY A 81 -5.55 14.65 6.67
N LYS A 82 -4.94 15.79 6.97
CA LYS A 82 -3.53 15.86 7.39
C LYS A 82 -3.25 15.10 8.71
N PRO A 83 -4.05 15.26 9.79
CA PRO A 83 -3.92 14.45 11.00
C PRO A 83 -4.02 12.95 10.76
N ILE A 84 -4.94 12.50 9.88
CA ILE A 84 -5.08 11.09 9.50
C ILE A 84 -3.81 10.62 8.77
N LEU A 85 -3.35 11.35 7.76
CA LEU A 85 -2.13 11.03 7.02
C LEU A 85 -0.91 11.00 7.94
N GLY A 86 -0.84 11.90 8.92
CA GLY A 86 0.20 11.93 9.93
C GLY A 86 0.28 10.64 10.75
N GLN A 87 -0.87 9.97 11.00
CA GLN A 87 -0.88 8.67 11.69
C GLN A 87 -0.35 7.54 10.80
N ILE A 88 -0.68 7.55 9.51
CA ILE A 88 -0.11 6.59 8.54
C ILE A 88 1.42 6.76 8.48
N HIS A 89 1.90 8.01 8.43
CA HIS A 89 3.34 8.30 8.40
C HIS A 89 4.07 7.86 9.65
N SER A 90 3.54 8.18 10.84
CA SER A 90 4.20 7.90 12.12
C SER A 90 4.27 6.41 12.45
N ASN A 91 3.37 5.60 11.87
CA ASN A 91 3.40 4.13 11.99
C ASN A 91 4.12 3.44 10.82
N GLU A 92 4.77 4.21 9.92
CA GLU A 92 5.50 3.70 8.75
C GLU A 92 4.67 2.79 7.84
N LEU A 93 3.32 2.96 7.82
CA LEU A 93 2.40 2.15 7.01
C LEU A 93 2.31 2.65 5.57
N THR A 94 2.06 1.73 4.65
CA THR A 94 1.67 2.00 3.27
C THR A 94 0.64 0.97 2.81
N ASP A 95 0.12 1.09 1.59
CA ASP A 95 -0.98 0.27 1.08
C ASP A 95 -2.18 0.27 2.04
N ILE A 96 -2.53 1.46 2.51
CA ILE A 96 -3.58 1.69 3.51
C ILE A 96 -4.43 2.93 3.16
N LEU A 97 -5.73 2.80 3.36
CA LEU A 97 -6.70 3.90 3.40
C LEU A 97 -7.27 3.98 4.83
N ILE A 98 -7.31 5.17 5.40
CA ILE A 98 -8.06 5.43 6.64
C ILE A 98 -9.16 6.45 6.35
N VAL A 99 -10.40 6.06 6.60
CA VAL A 99 -11.59 6.90 6.51
C VAL A 99 -12.06 7.22 7.91
N VAL A 100 -12.31 8.50 8.20
CA VAL A 100 -12.88 8.92 9.49
C VAL A 100 -14.19 9.65 9.26
N VAL A 101 -15.26 9.05 9.74
CA VAL A 101 -16.63 9.57 9.69
C VAL A 101 -16.92 10.32 10.97
N ARG A 102 -17.42 11.56 10.85
CA ARG A 102 -17.76 12.37 12.02
C ARG A 102 -19.26 12.63 12.12
N TYR A 103 -19.79 12.38 13.32
CA TYR A 103 -21.10 12.84 13.78
C TYR A 103 -20.94 13.97 14.79
N PHE A 104 -21.52 15.13 14.47
CA PHE A 104 -21.44 16.32 15.31
C PHE A 104 -22.29 16.19 16.58
N GLY A 105 -21.70 16.46 17.74
CA GLY A 105 -22.34 16.33 19.05
C GLY A 105 -23.00 17.60 19.59
N GLY A 106 -23.19 18.64 18.76
CA GLY A 106 -23.78 19.91 19.18
C GLY A 106 -22.79 20.93 19.77
N ILE A 107 -21.56 20.53 20.10
CA ILE A 107 -20.53 21.41 20.67
C ILE A 107 -19.37 21.54 19.68
N LYS A 108 -19.00 22.76 19.30
CA LYS A 108 -17.87 23.01 18.41
C LYS A 108 -16.55 22.69 19.11
N LEU A 109 -15.70 21.92 18.44
CA LEU A 109 -14.37 21.53 18.94
C LEU A 109 -13.30 22.60 18.67
N GLY A 110 -13.49 23.44 17.64
CA GLY A 110 -12.46 24.31 17.09
C GLY A 110 -11.43 23.52 16.26
N THR A 111 -10.54 24.25 15.59
CA THR A 111 -9.54 23.62 14.68
C THR A 111 -8.57 22.70 15.43
N SER A 112 -8.06 23.14 16.59
CA SER A 112 -7.18 22.32 17.44
C SER A 112 -7.86 21.05 17.96
N GLY A 113 -9.13 21.15 18.41
CA GLY A 113 -9.88 19.98 18.87
C GLY A 113 -10.18 18.99 17.75
N LEU A 114 -10.47 19.47 16.52
CA LEU A 114 -10.64 18.60 15.36
C LEU A 114 -9.37 17.84 15.03
N ILE A 115 -8.21 18.51 14.99
CA ILE A 115 -6.91 17.88 14.72
C ILE A 115 -6.67 16.75 15.73
N VAL A 116 -6.88 16.98 17.02
CA VAL A 116 -6.69 15.97 18.05
C VAL A 116 -7.66 14.80 17.86
N ALA A 117 -8.94 15.08 17.57
CA ALA A 117 -9.96 14.05 17.43
C ALA A 117 -9.75 13.15 16.21
N TYR A 118 -9.44 13.74 15.03
CA TYR A 118 -9.14 12.97 13.82
C TYR A 118 -7.86 12.14 13.97
N LYS A 119 -6.82 12.72 14.60
CA LYS A 119 -5.59 12.01 14.93
C LYS A 119 -5.86 10.82 15.86
N ALA A 120 -6.62 11.03 16.95
CA ALA A 120 -6.91 9.99 17.92
C ALA A 120 -7.75 8.85 17.32
N ALA A 121 -8.79 9.18 16.52
CA ALA A 121 -9.60 8.17 15.85
C ALA A 121 -8.78 7.31 14.88
N ALA A 122 -7.92 7.93 14.07
CA ALA A 122 -7.04 7.21 13.14
C ALA A 122 -6.02 6.33 13.90
N ALA A 123 -5.44 6.83 15.00
CA ALA A 123 -4.54 6.06 15.85
C ALA A 123 -5.22 4.82 16.45
N GLU A 124 -6.48 4.95 16.88
CA GLU A 124 -7.26 3.82 17.42
C GLU A 124 -7.53 2.75 16.37
N ALA A 125 -7.88 3.14 15.14
CA ALA A 125 -8.05 2.18 14.04
C ALA A 125 -6.75 1.43 13.72
N ILE A 126 -5.59 2.12 13.75
CA ILE A 126 -4.28 1.48 13.54
C ILE A 126 -3.93 0.56 14.71
N ALA A 127 -4.21 0.97 15.96
CA ALA A 127 -3.94 0.17 17.15
C ALA A 127 -4.73 -1.16 17.16
N ASN A 128 -5.93 -1.16 16.58
CA ASN A 128 -6.79 -2.33 16.43
C ASN A 128 -6.46 -3.18 15.18
N ALA A 129 -5.54 -2.71 14.32
CA ALA A 129 -5.15 -3.42 13.11
C ALA A 129 -4.08 -4.48 13.37
N THR A 130 -4.11 -5.57 12.60
CA THR A 130 -3.00 -6.52 12.52
C THR A 130 -1.99 -6.01 11.49
N ILE A 131 -0.88 -5.44 11.98
CA ILE A 131 0.21 -4.96 11.12
C ILE A 131 1.03 -6.16 10.64
N ILE A 132 1.29 -6.22 9.34
CA ILE A 132 2.11 -7.25 8.69
C ILE A 132 3.25 -6.60 7.89
N GLU A 133 4.37 -7.31 7.81
CA GLU A 133 5.48 -6.97 6.91
C GLU A 133 5.31 -7.72 5.58
N LYS A 134 5.47 -7.00 4.46
CA LYS A 134 5.51 -7.55 3.11
C LYS A 134 6.85 -7.28 2.45
N THR A 135 7.28 -8.15 1.54
CA THR A 135 8.48 -7.96 0.72
C THR A 135 8.18 -7.04 -0.46
N ILE A 136 9.20 -6.32 -0.90
CA ILE A 136 9.19 -5.59 -2.16
C ILE A 136 9.77 -6.52 -3.20
N ASP A 137 8.96 -6.89 -4.18
CA ASP A 137 9.38 -7.73 -5.29
C ASP A 137 9.61 -6.88 -6.54
N GLU A 138 10.56 -7.30 -7.37
CA GLU A 138 10.86 -6.69 -8.67
C GLU A 138 10.74 -7.75 -9.77
N GLU A 139 10.47 -7.28 -10.98
CA GLU A 139 10.40 -8.15 -12.16
C GLU A 139 11.59 -7.92 -13.07
N VAL A 140 12.03 -8.99 -13.73
CA VAL A 140 13.02 -8.97 -14.79
C VAL A 140 12.57 -9.86 -15.94
N THR A 141 12.64 -9.35 -17.16
CA THR A 141 12.40 -10.16 -18.36
C THR A 141 13.74 -10.53 -18.99
N VAL A 142 13.94 -11.81 -19.24
CA VAL A 142 15.10 -12.36 -19.91
C VAL A 142 14.69 -12.97 -21.25
N ALA A 143 15.41 -12.61 -22.32
CA ALA A 143 15.31 -13.28 -23.61
C ALA A 143 16.52 -14.20 -23.79
N PHE A 144 16.31 -15.37 -24.39
CA PHE A 144 17.34 -16.38 -24.64
C PHE A 144 16.94 -17.34 -25.75
N GLU A 145 17.91 -18.02 -26.32
CA GLU A 145 17.65 -19.05 -27.35
C GLU A 145 17.25 -20.40 -26.70
N TYR A 146 16.36 -21.14 -27.35
CA TYR A 146 15.81 -22.41 -26.87
C TYR A 146 16.85 -23.44 -26.38
N PRO A 147 18.03 -23.64 -27.05
CA PRO A 147 19.06 -24.57 -26.57
C PRO A 147 19.53 -24.30 -25.12
N PHE A 148 19.43 -23.06 -24.64
CA PHE A 148 19.86 -22.64 -23.29
C PHE A 148 18.73 -22.72 -22.24
N MET A 149 17.56 -23.23 -22.60
CA MET A 149 16.42 -23.40 -21.69
C MET A 149 16.80 -24.10 -20.39
N ASN A 150 17.58 -25.20 -20.46
CA ASN A 150 17.97 -25.96 -19.27
C ASN A 150 18.85 -25.15 -18.32
N ASP A 151 19.73 -24.28 -18.85
CA ASP A 151 20.57 -23.41 -18.02
C ASP A 151 19.75 -22.33 -17.31
N ILE A 152 18.80 -21.71 -18.02
CA ILE A 152 17.85 -20.77 -17.42
C ILE A 152 17.00 -21.46 -16.35
N MET A 153 16.41 -22.63 -16.64
CA MET A 153 15.58 -23.35 -15.70
C MET A 153 16.34 -23.84 -14.46
N ARG A 154 17.65 -24.14 -14.60
CA ARG A 154 18.51 -24.43 -13.46
C ARG A 154 18.65 -23.21 -12.54
N ILE A 155 18.87 -22.01 -13.10
CA ILE A 155 18.93 -20.76 -12.33
C ILE A 155 17.60 -20.48 -11.65
N VAL A 156 16.49 -20.64 -12.36
CA VAL A 156 15.14 -20.47 -11.82
C VAL A 156 14.89 -21.43 -10.64
N LYS A 157 15.33 -22.69 -10.78
CA LYS A 157 15.18 -23.66 -9.68
C LYS A 157 16.04 -23.34 -8.45
N GLU A 158 17.23 -22.78 -8.65
CA GLU A 158 18.17 -22.48 -7.55
C GLU A 158 17.86 -21.17 -6.84
N GLU A 159 17.38 -20.14 -7.57
CA GLU A 159 17.03 -18.82 -7.02
C GLU A 159 15.54 -18.70 -6.66
N GLU A 160 14.72 -19.63 -7.10
CA GLU A 160 13.27 -19.73 -6.82
C GLU A 160 12.44 -18.47 -7.12
N PRO A 161 12.70 -17.70 -8.22
CA PRO A 161 11.82 -16.63 -8.61
C PRO A 161 10.45 -17.17 -9.06
N ALA A 162 9.39 -16.38 -8.87
CA ALA A 162 8.09 -16.68 -9.47
C ALA A 162 8.15 -16.40 -10.98
N ILE A 163 7.72 -17.36 -11.80
CA ILE A 163 7.54 -17.16 -13.25
C ILE A 163 6.21 -16.46 -13.47
N VAL A 164 6.26 -15.18 -13.90
CA VAL A 164 5.08 -14.35 -14.14
C VAL A 164 4.52 -14.58 -15.53
N LYS A 165 5.42 -14.65 -16.53
CA LYS A 165 5.07 -14.84 -17.94
C LYS A 165 6.18 -15.61 -18.65
N GLN A 166 5.79 -16.41 -19.62
CA GLN A 166 6.73 -17.11 -20.49
C GLN A 166 6.16 -17.21 -21.91
N SER A 167 7.02 -17.09 -22.92
CA SER A 167 6.72 -17.28 -24.33
C SER A 167 7.87 -18.02 -24.99
N TYR A 168 7.54 -18.92 -25.91
CA TYR A 168 8.49 -19.83 -26.58
C TYR A 168 8.27 -19.81 -28.11
N ASP A 169 8.35 -18.59 -28.67
CA ASP A 169 8.27 -18.41 -30.13
C ASP A 169 9.67 -18.53 -30.75
N MET A 170 10.03 -17.63 -31.66
CA MET A 170 11.37 -17.62 -32.28
C MET A 170 12.46 -17.31 -31.24
N ASP A 171 12.18 -16.44 -30.31
CA ASP A 171 12.99 -16.18 -29.13
C ASP A 171 12.18 -16.58 -27.85
N CYS A 172 12.86 -17.24 -26.91
CA CYS A 172 12.26 -17.55 -25.61
C CYS A 172 12.30 -16.32 -24.73
N LEU A 173 11.15 -15.91 -24.20
CA LEU A 173 11.01 -14.82 -23.24
C LEU A 173 10.48 -15.35 -21.93
N MET A 174 11.10 -14.94 -20.82
CA MET A 174 10.65 -15.30 -19.48
C MET A 174 10.69 -14.08 -18.57
N THR A 175 9.54 -13.73 -17.96
CA THR A 175 9.44 -12.69 -16.94
C THR A 175 9.43 -13.35 -15.56
N LEU A 176 10.40 -13.00 -14.76
CA LEU A 176 10.64 -13.54 -13.42
C LEU A 176 10.43 -12.46 -12.38
N ARG A 177 9.75 -12.79 -11.28
CA ARG A 177 9.56 -11.92 -10.13
C ARG A 177 10.28 -12.50 -8.93
N ILE A 178 11.06 -11.67 -8.26
CA ILE A 178 11.81 -12.07 -7.06
C ILE A 178 11.94 -10.88 -6.11
N ARG A 179 12.15 -11.17 -4.83
CA ARG A 179 12.43 -10.15 -3.83
C ARG A 179 13.57 -9.20 -4.27
N LYS A 180 13.36 -7.90 -4.10
CA LYS A 180 14.27 -6.84 -4.55
C LYS A 180 15.72 -7.07 -4.16
N SER A 181 15.99 -7.52 -2.94
CA SER A 181 17.36 -7.83 -2.47
C SER A 181 18.02 -8.99 -3.21
N CYS A 182 17.24 -9.91 -3.80
CA CYS A 182 17.74 -11.06 -4.57
C CYS A 182 17.92 -10.74 -6.06
N MET A 183 17.30 -9.68 -6.56
CA MET A 183 17.32 -9.30 -7.98
C MET A 183 18.74 -9.15 -8.57
N PRO A 184 19.72 -8.48 -7.90
CA PRO A 184 21.07 -8.34 -8.45
C PRO A 184 21.78 -9.67 -8.66
N LEU A 185 21.55 -10.66 -7.77
CA LEU A 185 22.14 -11.99 -7.92
C LEU A 185 21.50 -12.74 -9.09
N LEU A 186 20.17 -12.72 -9.19
CA LEU A 186 19.43 -13.34 -10.29
C LEU A 186 19.88 -12.78 -11.64
N GLN A 187 19.92 -11.45 -11.80
CA GLN A 187 20.36 -10.79 -13.02
C GLN A 187 21.81 -11.16 -13.39
N LYS A 188 22.72 -11.18 -12.41
CA LYS A 188 24.12 -11.58 -12.61
C LYS A 188 24.25 -13.04 -13.09
N ARG A 189 23.38 -13.93 -12.61
CA ARG A 189 23.38 -15.34 -13.01
C ARG A 189 22.80 -15.52 -14.43
N LEU A 190 21.66 -14.89 -14.70
CA LEU A 190 21.04 -14.91 -16.02
C LEU A 190 21.98 -14.38 -17.11
N SER A 191 22.67 -13.27 -16.86
CA SER A 191 23.62 -12.67 -17.81
C SER A 191 24.88 -13.50 -18.09
N LYS A 192 25.10 -14.61 -17.38
CA LYS A 192 26.20 -15.55 -17.68
C LYS A 192 25.82 -16.65 -18.67
N VAL A 193 24.54 -16.80 -18.96
CA VAL A 193 24.08 -17.75 -20.00
C VAL A 193 24.34 -17.12 -21.36
N GLU A 194 24.95 -17.86 -22.27
CA GLU A 194 25.61 -17.35 -23.50
C GLU A 194 24.70 -16.48 -24.38
N THR A 195 23.45 -16.80 -24.58
CA THR A 195 22.54 -16.01 -25.42
C THR A 195 21.55 -15.18 -24.64
N ALA A 196 21.60 -15.28 -23.30
CA ALA A 196 20.63 -14.60 -22.46
C ALA A 196 20.94 -13.10 -22.32
N HIS A 197 19.94 -12.28 -22.54
CA HIS A 197 20.01 -10.84 -22.29
C HIS A 197 18.77 -10.34 -21.57
N ILE A 198 18.97 -9.42 -20.64
CA ILE A 198 17.90 -8.80 -19.87
C ILE A 198 17.27 -7.71 -20.73
N ILE A 199 15.95 -7.77 -20.86
CA ILE A 199 15.17 -6.71 -21.51
C ILE A 199 14.86 -5.65 -20.44
N THR A 200 15.39 -4.46 -20.63
CA THR A 200 15.01 -3.25 -19.88
C THR A 200 13.94 -2.52 -20.67
N GLU A 201 12.75 -2.32 -20.09
CA GLU A 201 11.72 -1.44 -20.65
C GLU A 201 12.16 0.02 -20.64
#